data_64ea43160e6dc4540ac4446ea9a173cd
#
_entry.id   64ea43160e6dc4540ac4446ea9a173cd
#
_cell.length_a   1.000
_cell.length_b   1.000
_cell.length_c   1.000
_cell.angle_alpha   90.00
_cell.angle_beta   90.00
_cell.angle_gamma   90.00
#
_symmetry.space_group_name_H-M   'P 1'
#
loop_
_entity.id
_entity.type
_entity.pdbx_description
1 polymer ?
#
loop_
_entity_poly.entity_id
_entity_poly.type
_entity_poly.pdbx_seq_one_letter_code
_entity_poly.pdbx_strand_id
1 'polypeptide(L)'
;MEKFKVIIVEDVPLELKGTEGIFKNDIPEAEIIGTAENEIAYWKLIRHQKPDLVLLDLGLGGSTTVGVEICRQTKDAYPSIKVLIFTGEILNEKLWVDVLDAGADGICLKSGELLTRGDVASVMSGKRLVFNQPILERIVNRFKQSVGSQLMHQEAMVEYEIDEYDERFLRHLALGYTKEQITNLRGMPFGVKSLEKRQNELSQKL
;
A
#
# COMPACT_ATOMS: atom_id res chain seq x y z
N MET A 1 -5.49 14.57 -23.35
CA MET A 1 -4.13 14.51 -22.77
C MET A 1 -3.12 14.79 -23.86
N GLU A 2 -1.99 15.42 -23.52
CA GLU A 2 -0.82 15.45 -24.40
C GLU A 2 -0.22 14.05 -24.54
N LYS A 3 0.57 13.81 -25.59
CA LYS A 3 1.30 12.55 -25.76
C LYS A 3 2.34 12.39 -24.66
N PHE A 4 2.48 11.19 -24.13
CA PHE A 4 3.42 10.84 -23.07
C PHE A 4 4.01 9.44 -23.28
N LYS A 5 5.20 9.23 -22.73
CA LYS A 5 5.98 8.01 -22.87
C LYS A 5 5.81 7.10 -21.66
N VAL A 6 5.61 5.80 -21.92
CA VAL A 6 5.36 4.80 -20.86
C VAL A 6 6.39 3.68 -20.92
N ILE A 7 6.91 3.29 -19.77
CA ILE A 7 7.56 1.99 -19.56
C ILE A 7 6.61 1.13 -18.73
N ILE A 8 6.42 -0.12 -19.15
CA ILE A 8 5.65 -1.13 -18.42
C ILE A 8 6.62 -2.12 -17.80
N VAL A 9 6.47 -2.37 -16.48
CA VAL A 9 7.28 -3.33 -15.73
C VAL A 9 6.38 -4.45 -15.26
N GLU A 10 6.53 -5.65 -15.83
CA GLU A 10 5.64 -6.79 -15.67
C GLU A 10 6.37 -8.07 -16.06
N ASP A 11 6.45 -9.05 -15.17
CA ASP A 11 7.17 -10.32 -15.40
C ASP A 11 6.29 -11.46 -15.95
N VAL A 12 4.96 -11.30 -15.91
CA VAL A 12 4.01 -12.26 -16.47
C VAL A 12 3.68 -11.91 -17.92
N PRO A 13 4.13 -12.70 -18.94
CA PRO A 13 3.98 -12.33 -20.34
C PRO A 13 2.54 -12.13 -20.80
N LEU A 14 1.58 -12.86 -20.21
CA LEU A 14 0.17 -12.73 -20.56
C LEU A 14 -0.42 -11.41 -20.01
N GLU A 15 -0.05 -11.03 -18.81
CA GLU A 15 -0.47 -9.78 -18.17
C GLU A 15 0.15 -8.57 -18.89
N LEU A 16 1.44 -8.68 -19.25
CA LEU A 16 2.10 -7.66 -20.05
C LEU A 16 1.36 -7.41 -21.38
N LYS A 17 1.03 -8.48 -22.13
CA LYS A 17 0.27 -8.33 -23.38
C LYS A 17 -1.11 -7.73 -23.17
N GLY A 18 -1.79 -8.11 -22.10
CA GLY A 18 -3.07 -7.53 -21.73
C GLY A 18 -2.96 -6.02 -21.48
N THR A 19 -1.95 -5.64 -20.70
CA THR A 19 -1.66 -4.24 -20.37
C THR A 19 -1.26 -3.43 -21.61
N GLU A 20 -0.40 -3.95 -22.47
CA GLU A 20 -0.08 -3.32 -23.76
C GLU A 20 -1.33 -3.11 -24.63
N GLY A 21 -2.26 -4.08 -24.59
CA GLY A 21 -3.55 -3.99 -25.28
C GLY A 21 -4.39 -2.82 -24.77
N ILE A 22 -4.49 -2.63 -23.47
CA ILE A 22 -5.19 -1.50 -22.84
C ILE A 22 -4.60 -0.17 -23.33
N PHE A 23 -3.29 -0.01 -23.24
CA PHE A 23 -2.66 1.22 -23.69
C PHE A 23 -2.88 1.49 -25.18
N LYS A 24 -2.74 0.47 -26.01
CA LYS A 24 -2.89 0.61 -27.46
C LYS A 24 -4.33 0.95 -27.88
N ASN A 25 -5.34 0.37 -27.22
CA ASN A 25 -6.71 0.50 -27.66
C ASN A 25 -7.43 1.66 -26.96
N ASP A 26 -7.16 1.89 -25.68
CA ASP A 26 -7.96 2.75 -24.82
C ASP A 26 -7.23 4.04 -24.42
N ILE A 27 -5.88 4.11 -24.58
CA ILE A 27 -5.07 5.26 -24.18
C ILE A 27 -4.18 5.71 -25.35
N PRO A 28 -4.75 6.25 -26.42
CA PRO A 28 -4.01 6.56 -27.67
C PRO A 28 -2.95 7.66 -27.51
N GLU A 29 -2.96 8.41 -26.40
CA GLU A 29 -1.94 9.40 -26.09
C GLU A 29 -0.65 8.78 -25.54
N ALA A 30 -0.70 7.54 -25.08
CA ALA A 30 0.45 6.84 -24.51
C ALA A 30 1.31 6.20 -25.61
N GLU A 31 2.61 6.45 -25.55
CA GLU A 31 3.61 5.75 -26.35
C GLU A 31 4.38 4.79 -25.47
N ILE A 32 4.19 3.47 -25.64
CA ILE A 32 5.00 2.47 -24.93
C ILE A 32 6.40 2.48 -25.55
N ILE A 33 7.37 3.00 -24.81
CA ILE A 33 8.76 3.12 -25.25
C ILE A 33 9.63 1.94 -24.82
N GLY A 34 9.11 1.06 -23.96
CA GLY A 34 9.79 -0.16 -23.54
C GLY A 34 8.99 -0.95 -22.52
N THR A 35 9.36 -2.22 -22.38
CA THR A 35 8.84 -3.14 -21.37
C THR A 35 9.99 -3.81 -20.63
N ALA A 36 9.81 -4.10 -19.36
CA ALA A 36 10.80 -4.78 -18.52
C ALA A 36 10.14 -5.90 -17.73
N GLU A 37 10.75 -7.06 -17.73
CA GLU A 37 10.29 -8.25 -17.01
C GLU A 37 10.93 -8.41 -15.61
N ASN A 38 11.89 -7.56 -15.29
CA ASN A 38 12.60 -7.58 -14.00
C ASN A 38 13.30 -6.25 -13.74
N GLU A 39 13.82 -6.11 -12.53
CA GLU A 39 14.52 -4.92 -12.07
C GLU A 39 15.72 -4.55 -12.97
N ILE A 40 16.53 -5.54 -13.36
CA ILE A 40 17.75 -5.29 -14.18
C ILE A 40 17.35 -4.71 -15.55
N ALA A 41 16.36 -5.30 -16.20
CA ALA A 41 15.83 -4.82 -17.49
C ALA A 41 15.25 -3.40 -17.35
N TYR A 42 14.52 -3.13 -16.27
CA TYR A 42 13.97 -1.81 -15.96
C TYR A 42 15.07 -0.74 -15.85
N TRP A 43 16.09 -0.98 -15.00
CA TRP A 43 17.17 -0.02 -14.80
C TRP A 43 18.01 0.22 -16.06
N LYS A 44 18.10 -0.79 -16.93
CA LYS A 44 18.72 -0.63 -18.25
C LYS A 44 17.90 0.30 -19.15
N LEU A 45 16.57 0.15 -19.17
CA LEU A 45 15.68 0.98 -19.99
C LEU A 45 15.66 2.43 -19.52
N ILE A 46 15.44 2.71 -18.24
CA ILE A 46 15.24 4.05 -17.72
C ILE A 46 16.49 4.94 -17.87
N ARG A 47 17.68 4.35 -17.89
CA ARG A 47 18.94 5.08 -18.13
C ARG A 47 19.05 5.63 -19.54
N HIS A 48 18.46 4.95 -20.52
CA HIS A 48 18.55 5.32 -21.94
C HIS A 48 17.30 5.99 -22.46
N GLN A 49 16.18 5.76 -21.82
CA GLN A 49 14.88 6.29 -22.19
C GLN A 49 14.29 7.05 -20.99
N LYS A 50 13.69 8.20 -21.26
CA LYS A 50 13.06 9.02 -20.22
C LYS A 50 11.54 8.89 -20.37
N PRO A 51 10.88 7.98 -19.63
CA PRO A 51 9.44 7.90 -19.62
C PRO A 51 8.84 9.06 -18.83
N ASP A 52 7.58 9.38 -19.12
CA ASP A 52 6.77 10.27 -18.32
C ASP A 52 6.00 9.47 -17.26
N LEU A 53 5.69 8.19 -17.58
CA LEU A 53 4.97 7.26 -16.71
C LEU A 53 5.69 5.90 -16.67
N VAL A 54 5.81 5.36 -15.48
CA VAL A 54 6.14 3.94 -15.25
C VAL A 54 4.89 3.25 -14.72
N LEU A 55 4.39 2.26 -15.45
CA LEU A 55 3.38 1.34 -14.97
C LEU A 55 4.11 0.14 -14.36
N LEU A 56 3.91 -0.11 -13.08
CA LEU A 56 4.74 -1.02 -12.30
C LEU A 56 3.90 -2.07 -11.60
N ASP A 57 4.12 -3.34 -11.93
CA ASP A 57 3.64 -4.43 -11.08
C ASP A 57 4.47 -4.55 -9.81
N LEU A 58 3.83 -4.91 -8.70
CA LEU A 58 4.54 -5.16 -7.43
C LEU A 58 5.10 -6.57 -7.36
N GLY A 59 4.43 -7.55 -7.96
CA GLY A 59 4.70 -8.98 -7.80
C GLY A 59 5.92 -9.51 -8.56
N LEU A 60 6.86 -8.66 -8.94
CA LEU A 60 8.02 -9.02 -9.77
C LEU A 60 8.86 -10.16 -9.16
N GLY A 61 9.02 -11.23 -9.91
CA GLY A 61 9.77 -12.40 -9.46
C GLY A 61 9.17 -13.09 -8.23
N GLY A 62 7.87 -12.91 -7.99
CA GLY A 62 7.17 -13.45 -6.82
C GLY A 62 7.43 -12.68 -5.51
N SER A 63 7.96 -11.46 -5.58
CA SER A 63 8.23 -10.63 -4.40
C SER A 63 7.74 -9.20 -4.58
N THR A 64 6.84 -8.76 -3.70
CA THR A 64 6.34 -7.38 -3.70
C THR A 64 7.38 -6.35 -3.24
N THR A 65 8.42 -6.78 -2.54
CA THR A 65 9.50 -5.90 -2.07
C THR A 65 10.28 -5.29 -3.23
N VAL A 66 10.49 -6.05 -4.31
CA VAL A 66 11.22 -5.58 -5.50
C VAL A 66 10.48 -4.43 -6.17
N GLY A 67 9.16 -4.56 -6.38
CA GLY A 67 8.35 -3.51 -6.99
C GLY A 67 8.32 -2.23 -6.13
N VAL A 68 8.20 -2.36 -4.81
CA VAL A 68 8.26 -1.20 -3.89
C VAL A 68 9.61 -0.49 -3.98
N GLU A 69 10.71 -1.24 -4.03
CA GLU A 69 12.04 -0.66 -4.10
C GLU A 69 12.31 0.02 -5.45
N ILE A 70 11.86 -0.57 -6.55
CA ILE A 70 11.88 0.09 -7.87
C ILE A 70 11.13 1.42 -7.84
N CYS A 71 9.93 1.46 -7.22
CA CYS A 71 9.16 2.68 -7.07
C CYS A 71 9.97 3.74 -6.32
N ARG A 72 10.48 3.41 -5.13
CA ARG A 72 11.25 4.30 -4.27
C ARG A 72 12.46 4.87 -4.99
N GLN A 73 13.31 4.02 -5.53
CA GLN A 73 14.52 4.44 -6.25
C GLN A 73 14.19 5.26 -7.50
N THR A 74 13.09 4.97 -8.18
CA THR A 74 12.64 5.76 -9.34
C THR A 74 12.26 7.16 -8.90
N LYS A 75 11.48 7.30 -7.82
CA LYS A 75 11.06 8.61 -7.30
C LYS A 75 12.23 9.42 -6.75
N ASP A 76 13.20 8.76 -6.11
CA ASP A 76 14.42 9.40 -5.59
C ASP A 76 15.30 9.92 -6.72
N ALA A 77 15.56 9.09 -7.75
CA ALA A 77 16.44 9.46 -8.84
C ALA A 77 15.77 10.34 -9.92
N TYR A 78 14.46 10.18 -10.12
CA TYR A 78 13.68 10.84 -11.18
C TYR A 78 12.33 11.32 -10.65
N PRO A 79 12.27 12.35 -9.78
CA PRO A 79 11.04 12.79 -9.12
C PRO A 79 9.90 13.22 -10.06
N SER A 80 10.23 13.62 -11.29
CA SER A 80 9.24 14.03 -12.31
C SER A 80 8.52 12.84 -12.96
N ILE A 81 9.12 11.66 -12.96
CA ILE A 81 8.51 10.46 -13.52
C ILE A 81 7.33 10.05 -12.63
N LYS A 82 6.18 9.84 -13.26
CA LYS A 82 5.01 9.30 -12.58
C LYS A 82 5.14 7.80 -12.43
N VAL A 83 4.79 7.28 -11.23
CA VAL A 83 4.77 5.85 -10.97
C VAL A 83 3.36 5.44 -10.60
N LEU A 84 2.74 4.65 -11.47
CA LEU A 84 1.43 4.04 -11.25
C LEU A 84 1.62 2.55 -10.99
N ILE A 85 1.30 2.14 -9.78
CA ILE A 85 1.28 0.72 -9.42
C ILE A 85 0.05 0.06 -10.05
N PHE A 86 0.26 -1.04 -10.76
CA PHE A 86 -0.81 -1.83 -11.38
C PHE A 86 -0.58 -3.30 -11.04
N THR A 87 -1.25 -3.80 -10.02
CA THR A 87 -0.93 -5.09 -9.40
C THR A 87 -2.14 -5.98 -9.17
N GLY A 88 -1.95 -7.29 -9.31
CA GLY A 88 -2.91 -8.31 -8.87
C GLY A 88 -2.79 -8.66 -7.38
N GLU A 89 -1.74 -8.20 -6.71
CA GLU A 89 -1.45 -8.52 -5.32
C GLU A 89 -2.48 -7.97 -4.34
N ILE A 90 -2.78 -8.77 -3.31
CA ILE A 90 -3.62 -8.32 -2.19
C ILE A 90 -2.77 -7.45 -1.28
N LEU A 91 -3.00 -6.14 -1.36
CA LEU A 91 -2.32 -5.18 -0.51
C LEU A 91 -2.77 -5.33 0.95
N ASN A 92 -1.87 -5.77 1.83
CA ASN A 92 -2.06 -5.69 3.28
C ASN A 92 -1.67 -4.28 3.77
N GLU A 93 -1.93 -3.98 5.07
CA GLU A 93 -1.66 -2.63 5.63
C GLU A 93 -0.22 -2.18 5.47
N LYS A 94 0.72 -3.07 5.71
CA LYS A 94 2.14 -2.77 5.60
C LYS A 94 2.50 -2.42 4.16
N LEU A 95 2.07 -3.24 3.20
CA LEU A 95 2.37 -3.01 1.78
C LEU A 95 1.75 -1.71 1.26
N TRP A 96 0.57 -1.32 1.76
CA TRP A 96 -0.02 -0.02 1.48
C TRP A 96 0.90 1.13 1.91
N VAL A 97 1.35 1.09 3.17
CA VAL A 97 2.24 2.11 3.72
C VAL A 97 3.55 2.12 2.94
N ASP A 98 4.16 0.96 2.70
CA ASP A 98 5.42 0.84 1.96
C ASP A 98 5.34 1.44 0.55
N VAL A 99 4.22 1.23 -0.17
CA VAL A 99 3.99 1.78 -1.52
C VAL A 99 3.78 3.30 -1.48
N LEU A 100 3.02 3.80 -0.51
CA LEU A 100 2.80 5.23 -0.34
C LEU A 100 4.09 5.96 0.06
N ASP A 101 4.85 5.39 0.98
CA ASP A 101 6.14 5.93 1.42
C ASP A 101 7.21 5.85 0.32
N ALA A 102 7.09 4.90 -0.61
CA ALA A 102 7.90 4.84 -1.82
C ALA A 102 7.58 5.95 -2.83
N GLY A 103 6.50 6.72 -2.60
CA GLY A 103 6.14 7.89 -3.42
C GLY A 103 5.34 7.56 -4.67
N ALA A 104 4.64 6.45 -4.73
CA ALA A 104 3.75 6.12 -5.85
C ALA A 104 2.72 7.23 -6.09
N ASP A 105 2.47 7.58 -7.35
CA ASP A 105 1.50 8.61 -7.74
C ASP A 105 0.06 8.03 -7.82
N GLY A 106 -0.07 6.69 -7.92
CA GLY A 106 -1.35 6.00 -7.90
C GLY A 106 -1.20 4.50 -7.75
N ILE A 107 -2.31 3.85 -7.40
CA ILE A 107 -2.41 2.39 -7.24
C ILE A 107 -3.69 1.91 -7.88
N CYS A 108 -3.59 0.96 -8.81
CA CYS A 108 -4.71 0.30 -9.45
C CYS A 108 -4.58 -1.22 -9.29
N LEU A 109 -5.68 -1.89 -8.95
CA LEU A 109 -5.72 -3.34 -8.95
C LEU A 109 -6.02 -3.87 -10.35
N LYS A 110 -5.39 -4.99 -10.70
CA LYS A 110 -5.67 -5.77 -11.92
C LYS A 110 -7.00 -6.53 -11.83
N SER A 111 -7.60 -6.64 -10.64
CA SER A 111 -8.87 -7.31 -10.41
C SER A 111 -10.06 -6.34 -10.54
N GLY A 112 -11.08 -6.70 -11.30
CA GLY A 112 -12.29 -5.91 -11.49
C GLY A 112 -12.21 -5.03 -12.74
N GLU A 113 -12.49 -3.74 -12.61
CA GLU A 113 -12.33 -2.81 -13.71
C GLU A 113 -10.87 -2.66 -14.12
N LEU A 114 -10.62 -2.81 -15.41
CA LEU A 114 -9.30 -2.63 -15.99
C LEU A 114 -8.82 -1.18 -15.78
N LEU A 115 -7.51 -0.98 -15.87
CA LEU A 115 -6.91 0.35 -15.91
C LEU A 115 -7.60 1.21 -16.97
N THR A 116 -8.15 2.36 -16.56
CA THR A 116 -8.86 3.24 -17.47
C THR A 116 -8.00 4.42 -17.94
N ARG A 117 -8.37 5.01 -19.09
CA ARG A 117 -7.78 6.27 -19.55
C ARG A 117 -7.93 7.38 -18.50
N GLY A 118 -9.03 7.37 -17.73
CA GLY A 118 -9.30 8.33 -16.65
C GLY A 118 -8.29 8.23 -15.50
N ASP A 119 -7.92 7.00 -15.10
CA ASP A 119 -6.92 6.76 -14.05
C ASP A 119 -5.56 7.31 -14.46
N VAL A 120 -5.12 6.95 -15.68
CA VAL A 120 -3.85 7.44 -16.22
C VAL A 120 -3.86 8.96 -16.39
N ALA A 121 -4.95 9.55 -16.90
CA ALA A 121 -5.08 11.00 -17.02
C ALA A 121 -4.98 11.71 -15.67
N SER A 122 -5.54 11.12 -14.63
CA SER A 122 -5.49 11.66 -13.27
C SER A 122 -4.06 11.66 -12.72
N VAL A 123 -3.33 10.56 -12.91
CA VAL A 123 -1.89 10.47 -12.53
C VAL A 123 -1.07 11.50 -13.31
N MET A 124 -1.23 11.56 -14.63
CA MET A 124 -0.46 12.48 -15.48
C MET A 124 -0.76 13.95 -15.19
N SER A 125 -1.99 14.30 -14.75
CA SER A 125 -2.34 15.65 -14.34
C SER A 125 -1.74 16.08 -12.99
N GLY A 126 -1.01 15.18 -12.31
CA GLY A 126 -0.39 15.47 -11.02
C GLY A 126 -1.32 15.39 -9.82
N LYS A 127 -2.53 14.80 -9.98
CA LYS A 127 -3.36 14.46 -8.83
C LYS A 127 -2.59 13.48 -7.95
N ARG A 128 -2.53 13.77 -6.67
CA ARG A 128 -1.90 12.87 -5.70
C ARG A 128 -2.82 11.69 -5.41
N LEU A 129 -2.24 10.50 -5.37
CA LEU A 129 -2.86 9.26 -4.94
C LEU A 129 -4.13 8.93 -5.75
N VAL A 130 -3.92 8.52 -6.98
CA VAL A 130 -5.01 7.99 -7.81
C VAL A 130 -5.24 6.52 -7.44
N PHE A 131 -6.51 6.20 -7.18
CA PHE A 131 -6.95 4.84 -6.89
C PHE A 131 -8.07 4.46 -7.84
N ASN A 132 -8.02 3.26 -8.41
CA ASN A 132 -9.17 2.75 -9.16
C ASN A 132 -10.31 2.30 -8.21
N GLN A 133 -11.50 2.09 -8.76
CA GLN A 133 -12.70 1.76 -7.99
C GLN A 133 -12.51 0.58 -7.01
N PRO A 134 -11.90 -0.56 -7.39
CA PRO A 134 -11.69 -1.67 -6.47
C PRO A 134 -10.86 -1.30 -5.24
N ILE A 135 -9.89 -0.42 -5.40
CA ILE A 135 -9.08 0.08 -4.27
C ILE A 135 -9.92 0.98 -3.37
N LEU A 136 -10.67 1.92 -3.95
CA LEU A 136 -11.53 2.82 -3.19
C LEU A 136 -12.54 2.04 -2.35
N GLU A 137 -13.16 1.00 -2.90
CA GLU A 137 -14.09 0.13 -2.18
C GLU A 137 -13.41 -0.58 -1.00
N ARG A 138 -12.19 -1.07 -1.18
CA ARG A 138 -11.43 -1.68 -0.07
C ARG A 138 -11.11 -0.68 1.04
N ILE A 139 -10.68 0.54 0.68
CA ILE A 139 -10.43 1.62 1.65
C ILE A 139 -11.71 1.95 2.43
N VAL A 140 -12.84 2.15 1.74
CA VAL A 140 -14.13 2.45 2.37
C VAL A 140 -14.59 1.32 3.28
N ASN A 141 -14.51 0.06 2.83
CA ASN A 141 -14.90 -1.08 3.65
C ASN A 141 -14.02 -1.21 4.90
N ARG A 142 -12.73 -0.97 4.77
CA ARG A 142 -11.80 -1.00 5.89
C ARG A 142 -12.06 0.14 6.88
N PHE A 143 -12.35 1.35 6.37
CA PHE A 143 -12.75 2.47 7.21
C PHE A 143 -14.03 2.15 8.01
N LYS A 144 -15.05 1.57 7.36
CA LYS A 144 -16.28 1.13 8.04
C LYS A 144 -16.00 0.11 9.13
N GLN A 145 -15.12 -0.87 8.88
CA GLN A 145 -14.72 -1.87 9.86
C GLN A 145 -13.97 -1.24 11.04
N SER A 146 -13.06 -0.31 10.76
CA SER A 146 -12.29 0.42 11.77
C SER A 146 -13.20 1.28 12.67
N VAL A 147 -14.13 2.02 12.07
CA VAL A 147 -15.12 2.83 12.83
C VAL A 147 -16.04 1.94 13.64
N GLY A 148 -16.53 0.84 13.04
CA GLY A 148 -17.36 -0.15 13.76
C GLY A 148 -16.60 -0.77 14.93
N SER A 149 -15.35 -1.15 14.75
CA SER A 149 -14.51 -1.71 15.82
C SER A 149 -14.19 -0.67 16.91
N GLN A 150 -14.01 0.60 16.55
CA GLN A 150 -13.82 1.67 17.55
C GLN A 150 -15.06 1.93 18.38
N LEU A 151 -16.26 1.91 17.78
CA LEU A 151 -17.52 2.05 18.52
C LEU A 151 -17.74 0.88 19.48
N MET A 152 -17.58 -0.36 18.99
CA MET A 152 -17.66 -1.56 19.84
C MET A 152 -16.58 -1.56 20.94
N HIS A 153 -15.40 -1.04 20.61
CA HIS A 153 -14.30 -0.93 21.56
C HIS A 153 -14.60 0.10 22.67
N GLN A 154 -15.20 1.26 22.31
CA GLN A 154 -15.64 2.24 23.30
C GLN A 154 -16.75 1.71 24.22
N GLU A 155 -17.71 0.97 23.67
CA GLU A 155 -18.75 0.31 24.46
C GLU A 155 -18.15 -0.71 25.43
N ALA A 156 -17.21 -1.56 24.95
CA ALA A 156 -16.51 -2.52 25.80
C ALA A 156 -15.65 -1.84 26.88
N MET A 157 -14.98 -0.74 26.57
CA MET A 157 -14.21 0.01 27.57
C MET A 157 -15.11 0.52 28.73
N VAL A 158 -16.31 0.97 28.41
CA VAL A 158 -17.28 1.43 29.42
C VAL A 158 -17.85 0.24 30.17
N GLU A 159 -18.24 -0.83 29.50
CA GLU A 159 -18.85 -2.01 30.10
C GLU A 159 -17.91 -2.75 31.05
N TYR A 160 -16.63 -2.88 30.66
CA TYR A 160 -15.62 -3.61 31.45
C TYR A 160 -14.71 -2.69 32.28
N GLU A 161 -15.00 -1.40 32.35
CA GLU A 161 -14.18 -0.40 33.07
C GLU A 161 -12.70 -0.46 32.69
N ILE A 162 -12.43 -0.52 31.38
CA ILE A 162 -11.09 -0.53 30.78
C ILE A 162 -10.62 0.92 30.61
N ASP A 163 -9.45 1.27 31.15
CA ASP A 163 -8.87 2.59 30.97
C ASP A 163 -7.90 2.63 29.76
N GLU A 164 -7.41 3.84 29.43
CA GLU A 164 -6.48 4.06 28.31
C GLU A 164 -5.18 3.25 28.45
N TYR A 165 -4.72 3.02 29.69
CA TYR A 165 -3.51 2.25 29.94
C TYR A 165 -3.75 0.75 29.78
N ASP A 166 -4.93 0.27 30.17
CA ASP A 166 -5.37 -1.11 29.93
C ASP A 166 -5.45 -1.41 28.45
N GLU A 167 -6.04 -0.50 27.67
CA GLU A 167 -6.12 -0.62 26.22
C GLU A 167 -4.72 -0.74 25.61
N ARG A 168 -3.82 0.18 25.97
CA ARG A 168 -2.43 0.15 25.49
C ARG A 168 -1.71 -1.13 25.87
N PHE A 169 -1.92 -1.59 27.08
CA PHE A 169 -1.35 -2.85 27.58
C PHE A 169 -1.85 -4.05 26.78
N LEU A 170 -3.16 -4.20 26.64
CA LEU A 170 -3.77 -5.30 25.87
C LEU A 170 -3.33 -5.27 24.39
N ARG A 171 -3.27 -4.09 23.79
CA ARG A 171 -2.83 -3.90 22.41
C ARG A 171 -1.37 -4.39 22.22
N HIS A 172 -0.46 -4.04 23.12
CA HIS A 172 0.94 -4.48 23.00
C HIS A 172 1.10 -5.98 23.28
N LEU A 173 0.31 -6.54 24.20
CA LEU A 173 0.26 -8.00 24.39
C LEU A 173 -0.20 -8.71 23.12
N ALA A 174 -1.25 -8.23 22.46
CA ALA A 174 -1.75 -8.78 21.20
C ALA A 174 -0.73 -8.69 20.06
N LEU A 175 0.17 -7.71 20.11
CA LEU A 175 1.31 -7.58 19.18
C LEU A 175 2.52 -8.45 19.55
N GLY A 176 2.42 -9.25 20.63
CA GLY A 176 3.45 -10.18 21.07
C GLY A 176 4.56 -9.57 21.94
N TYR A 177 4.38 -8.35 22.45
CA TYR A 177 5.32 -7.74 23.38
C TYR A 177 5.27 -8.45 24.75
N THR A 178 6.43 -8.64 25.38
CA THR A 178 6.49 -9.11 26.77
C THR A 178 6.11 -7.99 27.73
N LYS A 179 5.71 -8.35 28.96
CA LYS A 179 5.39 -7.36 30.01
C LYS A 179 6.56 -6.44 30.32
N GLU A 180 7.77 -6.98 30.32
CA GLU A 180 8.99 -6.21 30.52
C GLU A 180 9.22 -5.18 29.40
N GLN A 181 8.94 -5.57 28.15
CA GLN A 181 9.01 -4.65 27.01
C GLN A 181 7.96 -3.56 27.12
N ILE A 182 6.73 -3.91 27.54
CA ILE A 182 5.63 -2.96 27.69
C ILE A 182 5.93 -1.93 28.79
N THR A 183 6.49 -2.36 29.93
CA THR A 183 6.84 -1.43 31.03
C THR A 183 7.90 -0.40 30.64
N ASN A 184 8.73 -0.71 29.65
CA ASN A 184 9.75 0.20 29.14
C ASN A 184 9.23 1.18 28.07
N LEU A 185 7.96 1.07 27.67
CA LEU A 185 7.36 2.01 26.71
C LEU A 185 7.09 3.36 27.36
N ARG A 186 7.38 4.43 26.62
CA ARG A 186 7.16 5.80 27.09
C ARG A 186 5.68 6.01 27.45
N GLY A 187 5.44 6.46 28.67
CA GLY A 187 4.07 6.75 29.18
C GLY A 187 3.32 5.53 29.71
N MET A 188 3.99 4.41 29.97
CA MET A 188 3.41 3.29 30.72
C MET A 188 3.74 3.47 32.21
N PRO A 189 2.75 3.73 33.09
CA PRO A 189 3.01 4.05 34.49
C PRO A 189 3.22 2.83 35.38
N PHE A 190 3.06 1.62 34.85
CA PHE A 190 3.02 0.38 35.61
C PHE A 190 4.33 -0.43 35.47
N GLY A 191 4.79 -1.00 36.59
CA GLY A 191 5.82 -2.04 36.58
C GLY A 191 5.23 -3.42 36.27
N VAL A 192 6.11 -4.41 36.00
CA VAL A 192 5.74 -5.78 35.58
C VAL A 192 4.70 -6.41 36.53
N LYS A 193 4.94 -6.34 37.85
CA LYS A 193 3.98 -6.91 38.84
C LYS A 193 2.59 -6.25 38.82
N SER A 194 2.54 -4.95 38.55
CA SER A 194 1.25 -4.24 38.41
C SER A 194 0.53 -4.66 37.15
N LEU A 195 1.26 -4.86 36.03
CA LEU A 195 0.69 -5.37 34.79
C LEU A 195 0.19 -6.82 34.93
N GLU A 196 0.88 -7.66 35.70
CA GLU A 196 0.42 -9.03 35.99
C GLU A 196 -0.89 -9.03 36.79
N LYS A 197 -0.95 -8.20 37.83
CA LYS A 197 -2.19 -8.05 38.63
C LYS A 197 -3.33 -7.56 37.73
N ARG A 198 -3.08 -6.52 36.93
CA ARG A 198 -4.09 -5.93 36.05
C ARG A 198 -4.56 -6.90 34.96
N GLN A 199 -3.66 -7.69 34.38
CA GLN A 199 -4.02 -8.74 33.43
C GLN A 199 -4.97 -9.76 34.04
N ASN A 200 -4.72 -10.19 35.29
CA ASN A 200 -5.60 -11.13 35.97
C ASN A 200 -6.99 -10.53 36.26
N GLU A 201 -7.03 -9.25 36.66
CA GLU A 201 -8.31 -8.53 36.84
C GLU A 201 -9.08 -8.41 35.53
N LEU A 202 -8.43 -8.05 34.44
CA LEU A 202 -9.06 -7.95 33.11
C LEU A 202 -9.52 -9.32 32.61
N SER A 203 -8.72 -10.38 32.80
CA SER A 203 -9.11 -11.75 32.40
C SER A 203 -10.31 -12.30 33.17
N GLN A 204 -10.67 -11.71 34.31
CA GLN A 204 -11.88 -12.08 35.05
C GLN A 204 -13.11 -11.27 34.60
N LYS A 205 -12.88 -10.11 33.97
CA LYS A 205 -13.94 -9.23 33.47
C LYS A 205 -14.33 -9.55 32.03
N LEU A 206 -13.37 -9.99 31.20
CA LEU A 206 -13.54 -10.35 29.79
C LEU A 206 -13.85 -11.83 29.62
#